data_8219f710872c2b2adb6c44fd9bfca34c
#
_entry.id   8219f710872c2b2adb6c44fd9bfca34c
#
_cell.length_a   1.000
_cell.length_b   1.000
_cell.length_c   1.000
_cell.angle_alpha   90.00
_cell.angle_beta   90.00
_cell.angle_gamma   90.00
#
_symmetry.space_group_name_H-M   'P 1'
#
loop_
_entity.id
_entity.type
_entity.pdbx_description
1 polymer ?
#
loop_
_entity_poly.entity_id
_entity_poly.type
_entity_poly.pdbx_seq_one_letter_code
_entity_poly.pdbx_strand_id
1 'polypeptide(L)'
;MVRRSLRSQHGGGDAGAVAIEFALLMAFFPLVVLAFGIVDYGEFMAQATNLTAVIRGAADYARGQVVQGKAVPIAADLQTFPGMSAVSRTLSFCTCADSTPVTCPGAGAANPCAGSTDTRVLQYVAVDGSQAYTPFVSTTWPFPAAVNARTVLRTQ
;
A
#
# COMPACT_ATOMS: atom_id res chain seq x y z
N MET A 1 43.82 -66.81 35.07
CA MET A 1 42.59 -66.69 34.22
C MET A 1 41.99 -65.36 34.50
N VAL A 2 42.17 -64.38 33.56
CA VAL A 2 41.63 -63.03 33.66
C VAL A 2 40.44 -62.96 32.76
N ARG A 3 39.22 -62.87 33.30
CA ARG A 3 37.97 -62.59 32.52
C ARG A 3 37.90 -61.11 32.20
N ARG A 4 38.15 -60.72 30.95
CA ARG A 4 37.82 -59.40 30.44
C ARG A 4 36.30 -59.32 30.25
N SER A 5 35.64 -58.48 31.03
CA SER A 5 34.25 -58.07 30.85
C SER A 5 34.18 -57.12 29.68
N LEU A 6 33.62 -57.58 28.57
CA LEU A 6 33.23 -56.74 27.45
C LEU A 6 32.01 -55.90 27.86
N ARG A 7 32.25 -54.66 28.30
CA ARG A 7 31.21 -53.69 28.54
C ARG A 7 30.68 -53.22 27.18
N SER A 8 29.50 -53.69 26.81
CA SER A 8 28.75 -53.25 25.64
C SER A 8 28.47 -51.77 25.76
N GLN A 9 29.14 -50.94 24.96
CA GLN A 9 28.78 -49.54 24.78
C GLN A 9 27.55 -49.44 23.86
N HIS A 10 26.35 -49.54 24.43
CA HIS A 10 25.09 -49.29 23.77
C HIS A 10 24.64 -47.83 24.04
N GLY A 11 25.46 -46.84 23.80
CA GLY A 11 25.16 -45.44 24.04
C GLY A 11 25.15 -44.54 22.80
N GLY A 12 25.26 -45.08 21.59
CA GLY A 12 25.46 -44.29 20.38
C GLY A 12 24.20 -43.95 19.53
N GLY A 13 23.06 -44.61 19.81
CA GLY A 13 21.88 -44.48 18.97
C GLY A 13 21.10 -43.16 19.13
N ASP A 14 20.95 -42.77 20.39
CA ASP A 14 20.04 -41.64 20.71
C ASP A 14 20.66 -40.27 20.35
N ALA A 15 21.97 -40.11 20.47
CA ALA A 15 22.67 -38.87 20.10
C ALA A 15 22.62 -38.59 18.59
N GLY A 16 22.66 -39.66 17.77
CA GLY A 16 22.54 -39.54 16.32
C GLY A 16 21.13 -39.14 15.85
N ALA A 17 20.09 -39.70 16.50
CA ALA A 17 18.70 -39.38 16.19
C ALA A 17 18.38 -37.91 16.50
N VAL A 18 18.79 -37.42 17.67
CA VAL A 18 18.62 -36.02 18.08
C VAL A 18 19.35 -35.06 17.13
N ALA A 19 20.54 -35.42 16.66
CA ALA A 19 21.28 -34.56 15.69
C ALA A 19 20.57 -34.45 14.33
N ILE A 20 19.95 -35.54 13.86
CA ILE A 20 19.19 -35.53 12.58
C ILE A 20 17.90 -34.71 12.74
N GLU A 21 17.17 -34.85 13.87
CA GLU A 21 15.96 -34.04 14.12
C GLU A 21 16.30 -32.56 14.20
N PHE A 22 17.38 -32.19 14.89
CA PHE A 22 17.82 -30.82 14.98
C PHE A 22 18.24 -30.23 13.59
N ALA A 23 18.96 -31.03 12.80
CA ALA A 23 19.34 -30.64 11.44
C ALA A 23 18.12 -30.42 10.52
N LEU A 24 17.12 -31.30 10.62
CA LEU A 24 15.86 -31.15 9.90
C LEU A 24 15.10 -29.88 10.32
N LEU A 25 14.97 -29.63 11.62
CA LEU A 25 14.30 -28.43 12.12
C LEU A 25 15.01 -27.16 11.65
N MET A 26 16.36 -27.13 11.71
CA MET A 26 17.15 -25.99 11.24
C MET A 26 17.04 -25.76 9.72
N ALA A 27 16.83 -26.82 8.94
CA ALA A 27 16.65 -26.71 7.48
C ALA A 27 15.21 -26.30 7.11
N PHE A 28 14.19 -26.85 7.79
CA PHE A 28 12.79 -26.58 7.49
C PHE A 28 12.29 -25.25 8.03
N PHE A 29 12.75 -24.82 9.20
CA PHE A 29 12.28 -23.58 9.82
C PHE A 29 12.45 -22.33 8.92
N PRO A 30 13.63 -22.07 8.33
CA PRO A 30 13.79 -20.93 7.44
C PRO A 30 12.93 -21.04 6.17
N LEU A 31 12.68 -22.24 5.65
CA LEU A 31 11.79 -22.43 4.50
C LEU A 31 10.34 -22.10 4.84
N VAL A 32 9.87 -22.50 6.01
CA VAL A 32 8.52 -22.18 6.47
C VAL A 32 8.35 -20.66 6.67
N VAL A 33 9.31 -20.00 7.31
CA VAL A 33 9.31 -18.55 7.50
C VAL A 33 9.29 -17.81 6.14
N LEU A 34 10.10 -18.29 5.19
CA LEU A 34 10.15 -17.72 3.85
C LEU A 34 8.83 -17.92 3.10
N ALA A 35 8.20 -19.09 3.20
CA ALA A 35 6.91 -19.37 2.59
C ALA A 35 5.82 -18.43 3.11
N PHE A 36 5.72 -18.23 4.43
CA PHE A 36 4.78 -17.27 5.01
C PHE A 36 5.09 -15.83 4.60
N GLY A 37 6.36 -15.45 4.53
CA GLY A 37 6.76 -14.12 4.05
C GLY A 37 6.32 -13.85 2.60
N ILE A 38 6.38 -14.87 1.72
CA ILE A 38 5.90 -14.75 0.34
C ILE A 38 4.37 -14.56 0.30
N VAL A 39 3.62 -15.28 1.14
CA VAL A 39 2.16 -15.15 1.21
C VAL A 39 1.78 -13.74 1.70
N ASP A 40 2.38 -13.26 2.78
CA ASP A 40 2.13 -11.91 3.31
C ASP A 40 2.48 -10.84 2.27
N TYR A 41 3.61 -10.98 1.58
CA TYR A 41 3.99 -10.05 0.53
C TYR A 41 2.99 -10.05 -0.64
N GLY A 42 2.53 -11.23 -1.05
CA GLY A 42 1.52 -11.38 -2.10
C GLY A 42 0.20 -10.70 -1.74
N GLU A 43 -0.27 -10.86 -0.50
CA GLU A 43 -1.48 -10.22 -0.01
C GLU A 43 -1.32 -8.70 0.07
N PHE A 44 -0.18 -8.22 0.60
CA PHE A 44 0.13 -6.79 0.63
C PHE A 44 0.09 -6.17 -0.78
N MET A 45 0.72 -6.81 -1.76
CA MET A 45 0.73 -6.33 -3.15
C MET A 45 -0.66 -6.36 -3.79
N ALA A 46 -1.47 -7.38 -3.49
CA ALA A 46 -2.85 -7.46 -3.97
C ALA A 46 -3.70 -6.31 -3.39
N GLN A 47 -3.57 -6.02 -2.10
CA GLN A 47 -4.26 -4.90 -1.45
C GLN A 47 -3.80 -3.55 -2.01
N ALA A 48 -2.49 -3.37 -2.24
CA ALA A 48 -1.94 -2.15 -2.82
C ALA A 48 -2.45 -1.89 -4.25
N THR A 49 -2.53 -2.93 -5.07
CA THR A 49 -3.06 -2.81 -6.44
C THR A 49 -4.56 -2.52 -6.44
N ASN A 50 -5.34 -3.19 -5.60
CA ASN A 50 -6.76 -2.94 -5.44
C ASN A 50 -7.04 -1.51 -4.95
N LEU A 51 -6.32 -1.05 -3.92
CA LEU A 51 -6.45 0.31 -3.42
C LEU A 51 -6.12 1.33 -4.53
N THR A 52 -5.04 1.11 -5.28
CA THR A 52 -4.67 1.99 -6.38
C THR A 52 -5.76 2.05 -7.46
N ALA A 53 -6.39 0.93 -7.79
CA ALA A 53 -7.50 0.89 -8.74
C ALA A 53 -8.72 1.67 -8.23
N VAL A 54 -9.09 1.50 -6.95
CA VAL A 54 -10.18 2.23 -6.30
C VAL A 54 -9.92 3.73 -6.32
N ILE A 55 -8.72 4.17 -5.94
CA ILE A 55 -8.36 5.58 -5.88
C ILE A 55 -8.33 6.21 -7.28
N ARG A 56 -7.90 5.49 -8.31
CA ARG A 56 -8.01 5.95 -9.72
C ARG A 56 -9.46 6.11 -10.13
N GLY A 57 -10.32 5.13 -9.86
CA GLY A 57 -11.75 5.23 -10.15
C GLY A 57 -12.42 6.43 -9.45
N ALA A 58 -12.09 6.66 -8.17
CA ALA A 58 -12.56 7.82 -7.42
C ALA A 58 -12.07 9.15 -8.03
N ALA A 59 -10.82 9.21 -8.45
CA ALA A 59 -10.24 10.40 -9.09
C ALA A 59 -10.87 10.66 -10.47
N ASP A 60 -11.13 9.65 -11.28
CA ASP A 60 -11.83 9.77 -12.56
C ASP A 60 -13.28 10.26 -12.36
N TYR A 61 -13.98 9.74 -11.37
CA TYR A 61 -15.30 10.23 -11.00
C TYR A 61 -15.27 11.70 -10.59
N ALA A 62 -14.35 12.07 -9.68
CA ALA A 62 -14.20 13.45 -9.22
C ALA A 62 -13.86 14.40 -10.39
N ARG A 63 -12.97 13.97 -11.31
CA ARG A 63 -12.69 14.70 -12.55
C ARG A 63 -13.94 14.92 -13.38
N GLY A 64 -14.76 13.88 -13.56
CA GLY A 64 -16.01 13.97 -14.31
C GLY A 64 -16.98 14.99 -13.73
N GLN A 65 -17.07 15.10 -12.39
CA GLN A 65 -17.88 16.12 -11.72
C GLN A 65 -17.36 17.55 -12.00
N VAL A 66 -16.05 17.75 -11.90
CA VAL A 66 -15.42 19.05 -12.16
C VAL A 66 -15.59 19.49 -13.62
N VAL A 67 -15.42 18.58 -14.58
CA VAL A 67 -15.64 18.86 -16.01
C VAL A 67 -17.10 19.27 -16.29
N GLN A 68 -18.06 18.74 -15.50
CA GLN A 68 -19.46 19.16 -15.56
C GLN A 68 -19.77 20.47 -14.82
N GLY A 69 -18.76 21.17 -14.30
CA GLY A 69 -18.92 22.40 -13.55
C GLY A 69 -19.43 22.22 -12.12
N LYS A 70 -19.44 20.97 -11.60
CA LYS A 70 -19.81 20.68 -10.23
C LYS A 70 -18.61 20.83 -9.29
N ALA A 71 -18.89 20.98 -8.00
CA ALA A 71 -17.84 20.99 -6.98
C ALA A 71 -17.11 19.64 -6.92
N VAL A 72 -15.84 19.67 -6.51
CA VAL A 72 -15.09 18.44 -6.22
C VAL A 72 -15.78 17.70 -5.07
N PRO A 73 -16.16 16.42 -5.24
CA PRO A 73 -16.80 15.67 -4.18
C PRO A 73 -15.84 15.52 -2.99
N ILE A 74 -16.36 15.67 -1.78
CA ILE A 74 -15.58 15.40 -0.56
C ILE A 74 -15.41 13.88 -0.37
N ALA A 75 -14.41 13.47 0.42
CA ALA A 75 -14.15 12.06 0.66
C ALA A 75 -15.37 11.31 1.20
N ALA A 76 -16.15 11.95 2.09
CA ALA A 76 -17.36 11.36 2.65
C ALA A 76 -18.42 11.00 1.58
N ASP A 77 -18.56 11.83 0.53
CA ASP A 77 -19.47 11.55 -0.57
C ASP A 77 -18.98 10.34 -1.39
N LEU A 78 -17.66 10.26 -1.63
CA LEU A 78 -17.06 9.14 -2.36
C LEU A 78 -17.19 7.82 -1.60
N GLN A 79 -17.06 7.85 -0.27
CA GLN A 79 -17.21 6.67 0.59
C GLN A 79 -18.60 6.04 0.55
N THR A 80 -19.63 6.77 0.09
CA THR A 80 -20.99 6.22 -0.08
C THR A 80 -21.08 5.25 -1.25
N PHE A 81 -20.13 5.27 -2.18
CA PHE A 81 -20.13 4.35 -3.32
C PHE A 81 -19.52 3.00 -2.94
N PRO A 82 -20.05 1.89 -3.45
CA PRO A 82 -19.50 0.57 -3.20
C PRO A 82 -18.04 0.48 -3.61
N GLY A 83 -17.20 0.00 -2.69
CA GLY A 83 -15.77 -0.19 -2.91
C GLY A 83 -14.89 1.06 -2.73
N MET A 84 -15.45 2.24 -2.46
CA MET A 84 -14.69 3.48 -2.27
C MET A 84 -14.48 3.86 -0.78
N SER A 85 -14.76 2.97 0.15
CA SER A 85 -14.61 3.21 1.60
C SER A 85 -13.16 3.56 2.03
N ALA A 86 -12.18 3.18 1.23
CA ALA A 86 -10.77 3.47 1.49
C ALA A 86 -10.34 4.90 1.11
N VAL A 87 -11.19 5.70 0.45
CA VAL A 87 -10.90 7.11 0.13
C VAL A 87 -10.84 7.90 1.43
N SER A 88 -9.69 8.49 1.73
CA SER A 88 -9.47 9.24 2.97
C SER A 88 -9.53 10.75 2.77
N ARG A 89 -9.17 11.25 1.58
CA ARG A 89 -9.10 12.69 1.30
C ARG A 89 -9.26 12.98 -0.18
N THR A 90 -9.95 14.07 -0.48
CA THR A 90 -9.98 14.68 -1.81
C THR A 90 -9.50 16.12 -1.73
N LEU A 91 -8.72 16.54 -2.69
CA LEU A 91 -8.16 17.90 -2.78
C LEU A 91 -8.28 18.39 -4.19
N SER A 92 -8.65 19.66 -4.34
CA SER A 92 -8.46 20.38 -5.61
C SER A 92 -7.37 21.45 -5.42
N PHE A 93 -6.50 21.58 -6.39
CA PHE A 93 -5.52 22.64 -6.41
C PHE A 93 -5.28 23.11 -7.84
N CYS A 94 -4.83 24.34 -7.97
CA CYS A 94 -4.57 24.96 -9.25
C CYS A 94 -3.13 25.45 -9.32
N THR A 95 -2.56 25.38 -10.52
CA THR A 95 -1.25 25.97 -10.82
C THR A 95 -1.33 26.75 -12.11
N CYS A 96 -0.49 27.74 -12.27
CA CYS A 96 -0.23 28.31 -13.58
C CYS A 96 0.62 27.33 -14.43
N ALA A 97 0.70 27.56 -15.72
CA ALA A 97 1.47 26.69 -16.61
C ALA A 97 2.98 26.64 -16.28
N ASP A 98 3.50 27.64 -15.56
CA ASP A 98 4.86 27.68 -15.01
C ASP A 98 5.03 26.93 -13.69
N SER A 99 4.01 26.14 -13.28
CA SER A 99 3.94 25.39 -12.03
C SER A 99 3.78 26.23 -10.76
N THR A 100 3.55 27.54 -10.86
CA THR A 100 3.29 28.40 -9.70
C THR A 100 1.94 28.01 -9.08
N PRO A 101 1.88 27.63 -7.78
CA PRO A 101 0.62 27.30 -7.12
C PRO A 101 -0.25 28.56 -6.96
N VAL A 102 -1.51 28.43 -7.31
CA VAL A 102 -2.49 29.53 -7.22
C VAL A 102 -3.80 29.03 -6.62
N THR A 103 -4.59 29.95 -6.10
CA THR A 103 -5.96 29.62 -5.68
C THR A 103 -6.80 29.34 -6.91
N CYS A 104 -7.56 28.24 -6.90
CA CYS A 104 -8.45 27.91 -8.00
C CYS A 104 -9.49 29.03 -8.20
N PRO A 105 -9.58 29.63 -9.39
CA PRO A 105 -10.51 30.70 -9.62
C PRO A 105 -11.95 30.17 -9.57
N GLY A 106 -12.81 30.88 -8.85
CA GLY A 106 -14.25 30.68 -8.92
C GLY A 106 -14.81 31.17 -10.26
N ALA A 107 -16.06 30.81 -10.54
CA ALA A 107 -16.75 31.29 -11.73
C ALA A 107 -16.77 32.85 -11.76
N GLY A 108 -16.23 33.45 -12.80
CA GLY A 108 -16.14 34.91 -12.96
C GLY A 108 -15.00 35.60 -12.19
N ALA A 109 -14.13 34.87 -11.50
CA ALA A 109 -12.96 35.45 -10.86
C ALA A 109 -11.88 35.87 -11.87
N ALA A 110 -11.08 36.89 -11.52
CA ALA A 110 -9.93 37.30 -12.30
C ALA A 110 -8.94 36.13 -12.46
N ASN A 111 -8.28 36.04 -13.62
CA ASN A 111 -7.29 35.01 -13.87
C ASN A 111 -6.06 35.22 -12.97
N PRO A 112 -5.77 34.30 -12.04
CA PRO A 112 -4.64 34.43 -11.11
C PRO A 112 -3.28 34.31 -11.82
N CYS A 113 -3.24 33.82 -13.06
CA CYS A 113 -2.03 33.67 -13.86
C CYS A 113 -1.81 34.84 -14.86
N ALA A 114 -2.53 35.95 -14.72
CA ALA A 114 -2.46 37.08 -15.66
C ALA A 114 -1.06 37.74 -15.79
N GLY A 115 -0.17 37.51 -14.80
CA GLY A 115 1.22 37.98 -14.82
C GLY A 115 2.25 36.97 -15.32
N SER A 116 1.83 35.78 -15.68
CA SER A 116 2.69 34.69 -16.16
C SER A 116 2.82 34.72 -17.70
N THR A 117 3.91 34.17 -18.22
CA THR A 117 4.13 34.02 -19.69
C THR A 117 3.03 33.18 -20.35
N ASP A 118 2.48 32.22 -19.60
CA ASP A 118 1.32 31.44 -20.01
C ASP A 118 0.19 31.63 -18.99
N THR A 119 -0.88 32.25 -19.44
CA THR A 119 -2.01 32.67 -18.60
C THR A 119 -2.99 31.52 -18.31
N ARG A 120 -2.68 30.29 -18.74
CA ARG A 120 -3.54 29.11 -18.48
C ARG A 120 -3.47 28.67 -17.04
N VAL A 121 -4.64 28.52 -16.44
CA VAL A 121 -4.80 27.89 -15.11
C VAL A 121 -5.00 26.40 -15.30
N LEU A 122 -4.13 25.61 -14.72
CA LEU A 122 -4.21 24.15 -14.73
C LEU A 122 -4.86 23.71 -13.42
N GLN A 123 -6.00 23.05 -13.52
CA GLN A 123 -6.70 22.52 -12.36
C GLN A 123 -6.42 21.02 -12.21
N TYR A 124 -6.17 20.60 -10.98
CA TYR A 124 -5.90 19.22 -10.61
C TYR A 124 -6.84 18.77 -9.50
N VAL A 125 -7.19 17.48 -9.53
CA VAL A 125 -7.86 16.78 -8.44
C VAL A 125 -6.92 15.69 -7.94
N ALA A 126 -6.64 15.71 -6.64
CA ALA A 126 -5.90 14.67 -5.95
C ALA A 126 -6.85 13.89 -5.06
N VAL A 127 -6.77 12.57 -5.12
CA VAL A 127 -7.49 11.65 -4.24
C VAL A 127 -6.48 10.79 -3.52
N ASP A 128 -6.56 10.82 -2.20
CA ASP A 128 -5.74 9.99 -1.31
C ASP A 128 -6.61 8.89 -0.71
N GLY A 129 -6.05 7.71 -0.57
CA GLY A 129 -6.70 6.59 0.10
C GLY A 129 -5.75 5.84 1.01
N SER A 130 -6.32 5.24 2.04
CA SER A 130 -5.60 4.45 3.02
C SER A 130 -6.43 3.24 3.42
N GLN A 131 -5.77 2.09 3.50
CA GLN A 131 -6.37 0.84 3.95
C GLN A 131 -5.45 0.17 4.98
N ALA A 132 -6.00 -0.22 6.12
CA ALA A 132 -5.25 -0.95 7.14
C ALA A 132 -4.78 -2.30 6.57
N TYR A 133 -3.54 -2.66 6.86
CA TYR A 133 -2.95 -3.95 6.53
C TYR A 133 -2.58 -4.69 7.82
N THR A 134 -3.00 -5.94 7.91
CA THR A 134 -2.66 -6.82 9.04
C THR A 134 -1.90 -8.01 8.49
N PRO A 135 -0.58 -8.10 8.68
CA PRO A 135 0.21 -9.24 8.22
C PRO A 135 -0.18 -10.49 8.98
N PHE A 136 -0.13 -11.64 8.31
CA PHE A 136 -0.49 -12.94 8.88
C PHE A 136 0.55 -13.43 9.89
N VAL A 137 1.84 -13.17 9.64
CA VAL A 137 2.92 -13.77 10.43
C VAL A 137 3.35 -12.92 11.61
N SER A 138 3.37 -11.59 11.52
CA SER A 138 3.84 -10.77 12.63
C SER A 138 3.63 -9.27 12.40
N THR A 139 3.23 -8.59 13.47
CA THR A 139 3.18 -7.12 13.53
C THR A 139 4.58 -6.47 13.56
N THR A 140 5.64 -7.25 13.73
CA THR A 140 7.05 -6.79 13.78
C THR A 140 7.79 -6.94 12.45
N TRP A 141 7.15 -7.50 11.43
CA TRP A 141 7.71 -7.61 10.09
C TRP A 141 7.77 -6.21 9.42
N PRO A 142 8.71 -5.97 8.47
CA PRO A 142 8.95 -4.64 7.90
C PRO A 142 7.84 -4.09 7.00
N PHE A 143 6.63 -4.65 7.05
CA PHE A 143 5.48 -4.12 6.32
C PHE A 143 4.83 -2.95 7.08
N PRO A 144 4.40 -1.89 6.36
CA PRO A 144 3.66 -0.81 6.99
C PRO A 144 2.29 -1.30 7.49
N ALA A 145 1.81 -0.73 8.59
CA ALA A 145 0.50 -1.04 9.15
C ALA A 145 -0.68 -0.59 8.25
N ALA A 146 -0.41 0.17 7.22
CA ALA A 146 -1.41 0.63 6.26
C ALA A 146 -0.81 0.74 4.86
N VAL A 147 -1.62 0.41 3.87
CA VAL A 147 -1.34 0.69 2.45
C VAL A 147 -1.92 2.06 2.12
N ASN A 148 -1.13 2.92 1.51
CA ASN A 148 -1.55 4.25 1.08
C ASN A 148 -1.42 4.36 -0.44
N ALA A 149 -2.40 5.01 -1.05
CA ALA A 149 -2.37 5.32 -2.48
C ALA A 149 -2.78 6.77 -2.71
N ARG A 150 -2.17 7.39 -3.70
CA ARG A 150 -2.49 8.75 -4.14
C ARG A 150 -2.55 8.81 -5.66
N THR A 151 -3.57 9.45 -6.18
CA THR A 151 -3.72 9.72 -7.61
C THR A 151 -4.01 11.21 -7.81
N VAL A 152 -3.32 11.82 -8.77
CA VAL A 152 -3.52 13.20 -9.15
C VAL A 152 -3.89 13.22 -10.64
N LEU A 153 -5.03 13.79 -10.95
CA LEU A 153 -5.52 13.95 -12.33
C LEU A 153 -5.67 15.42 -12.67
N ARG A 154 -5.24 15.79 -13.86
CA ARG A 154 -5.51 17.10 -14.44
C ARG A 154 -6.95 17.12 -15.00
N THR A 155 -7.69 18.19 -14.68
CA THR A 155 -9.08 18.36 -15.13
C THR A 155 -9.22 19.30 -16.32
N GLN A 156 -8.30 20.27 -16.43
CA GLN A 156 -8.21 21.26 -17.51
C GLN A 156 -6.75 21.52 -17.88
#